data_1721c291490a0b464f138a1d3ebf9c54
#
_entry.id   1721c291490a0b464f138a1d3ebf9c54
#
_cell.length_a   1.000
_cell.length_b   1.000
_cell.length_c   1.000
_cell.angle_alpha   90.00
_cell.angle_beta   90.00
_cell.angle_gamma   90.00
#
_symmetry.space_group_name_H-M   'P 1'
#
loop_
_entity.id
_entity.type
_entity.pdbx_description
1 polymer ?
#
loop_
_entity_poly.entity_id
_entity_poly.type
_entity_poly.pdbx_seq_one_letter_code
_entity_poly.pdbx_strand_id
1 'polypeptide(L)'
;MNDQAHSQTRASKRPAGLPPFRITRIEAAPLFGESPKGGWSAEIRPEDSIHALIAVHTDQGITGYGSVFTDGRLVQAGLKVLEPLFLGADALSPDFVSEKLHQNTFWMGRGGTLTHTISGIDIALWDILGQATGLSVGRLLGGRYRERVQPYCSLLMEEPDAMRDVVASYRDKGFTAFKIGWGPFGRALDTRLDEAIVRAAREAAGERSKLFVDAGASDALWPHGLKWAKRTAEMLADYDVGWFEEPVRPDAIDDYRELRRTSPVPIAGCEVLTRRQTFIPWLTTGAIDIVQPDVTKVGGISEQRRIAWMAYDLGIRYVGHGWNTALGLAADLQMASAFPDADLVEFIGGSPYVDGILAKPFDLDREGWLTIPDLPGLGVTIDRQKLARYTPELGALFD
;
A
#
# COMPACT_ATOMS: atom_id res chain seq x y z
N MET A 1 -37.73 -39.23 -2.82
CA MET A 1 -36.53 -39.99 -3.16
C MET A 1 -35.35 -39.06 -3.03
N ASN A 2 -34.51 -39.42 -2.07
CA ASN A 2 -33.31 -38.68 -1.68
C ASN A 2 -32.33 -38.52 -2.83
N ASP A 3 -31.69 -37.35 -2.90
CA ASP A 3 -30.28 -37.29 -3.23
C ASP A 3 -29.67 -36.08 -2.57
N GLN A 4 -29.15 -36.33 -1.35
CA GLN A 4 -28.15 -35.45 -0.70
C GLN A 4 -26.77 -35.76 -1.29
N ALA A 5 -26.36 -34.99 -2.30
CA ALA A 5 -25.02 -35.01 -2.77
C ALA A 5 -24.14 -34.20 -1.80
N HIS A 6 -23.51 -34.88 -0.87
CA HIS A 6 -22.50 -34.34 0.03
C HIS A 6 -21.28 -33.90 -0.79
N SER A 7 -21.05 -32.59 -0.81
CA SER A 7 -19.74 -32.02 -1.12
C SER A 7 -18.79 -32.35 0.04
N GLN A 8 -18.14 -33.49 0.00
CA GLN A 8 -16.98 -33.79 0.82
C GLN A 8 -15.79 -33.03 0.23
N THR A 9 -15.49 -31.87 0.80
CA THR A 9 -14.20 -31.21 0.63
C THR A 9 -13.10 -32.19 1.09
N ARG A 10 -12.34 -32.71 0.13
CA ARG A 10 -11.11 -33.49 0.40
C ARG A 10 -10.16 -32.61 1.22
N ALA A 11 -10.06 -32.92 2.50
CA ALA A 11 -8.98 -32.41 3.33
C ALA A 11 -7.66 -32.89 2.69
N SER A 12 -6.86 -32.00 2.16
CA SER A 12 -5.53 -32.31 1.65
C SER A 12 -4.71 -32.86 2.83
N LYS A 13 -4.18 -34.08 2.71
CA LYS A 13 -3.24 -34.63 3.69
C LYS A 13 -1.99 -33.76 3.63
N ARG A 14 -1.72 -33.02 4.71
CA ARG A 14 -0.48 -32.26 4.88
C ARG A 14 0.73 -33.19 4.90
N PRO A 15 1.91 -32.74 4.42
CA PRO A 15 3.16 -33.40 4.72
C PRO A 15 3.34 -33.50 6.24
N ALA A 16 3.90 -34.62 6.71
CA ALA A 16 4.21 -34.80 8.13
C ALA A 16 5.21 -33.70 8.55
N GLY A 17 4.80 -32.78 9.44
CA GLY A 17 5.74 -31.80 10.00
C GLY A 17 5.13 -30.61 10.72
N LEU A 18 4.12 -29.93 10.16
CA LEU A 18 3.52 -28.76 10.80
C LEU A 18 2.07 -29.07 11.23
N PRO A 19 1.71 -28.87 12.52
CA PRO A 19 0.32 -28.95 12.94
C PRO A 19 -0.52 -27.87 12.30
N PRO A 20 -1.86 -27.96 12.27
CA PRO A 20 -2.70 -26.85 11.89
C PRO A 20 -2.55 -25.72 12.91
N PHE A 21 -2.45 -24.47 12.43
CA PHE A 21 -2.46 -23.25 13.23
C PHE A 21 -3.87 -22.68 13.19
N ARG A 22 -4.68 -22.96 14.20
CA ARG A 22 -6.07 -22.50 14.24
C ARG A 22 -6.13 -21.04 14.67
N ILE A 23 -6.83 -20.23 13.90
CA ILE A 23 -7.11 -18.84 14.26
C ILE A 23 -8.08 -18.85 15.45
N THR A 24 -7.66 -18.27 16.57
CA THR A 24 -8.43 -18.26 17.82
C THR A 24 -9.07 -16.93 18.11
N ARG A 25 -8.43 -15.82 17.69
CA ARG A 25 -8.88 -14.46 17.97
C ARG A 25 -8.29 -13.50 16.95
N ILE A 26 -9.03 -12.43 16.67
CA ILE A 26 -8.59 -11.32 15.82
C ILE A 26 -8.99 -10.02 16.50
N GLU A 27 -8.03 -9.12 16.55
CA GLU A 27 -8.19 -7.82 17.16
C GLU A 27 -7.70 -6.72 16.22
N ALA A 28 -8.24 -5.52 16.40
CA ALA A 28 -7.77 -4.32 15.70
C ALA A 28 -7.59 -3.17 16.67
N ALA A 29 -6.48 -2.47 16.52
CA ALA A 29 -6.20 -1.24 17.25
C ALA A 29 -6.11 -0.05 16.27
N PRO A 30 -7.00 0.95 16.40
CA PRO A 30 -6.87 2.22 15.71
C PRO A 30 -5.57 2.93 16.09
N LEU A 31 -4.91 3.55 15.13
CA LEU A 31 -3.77 4.42 15.39
C LEU A 31 -4.18 5.88 15.29
N PHE A 32 -3.74 6.68 16.25
CA PHE A 32 -3.98 8.10 16.33
C PHE A 32 -2.64 8.83 16.32
N GLY A 33 -2.57 9.95 15.62
CA GLY A 33 -1.37 10.77 15.57
C GLY A 33 -1.42 11.73 14.40
N GLU A 34 -0.45 12.62 14.34
CA GLU A 34 -0.37 13.57 13.25
C GLU A 34 0.00 12.83 11.95
N SER A 35 -0.88 12.91 10.96
CA SER A 35 -0.49 12.69 9.56
C SER A 35 0.30 13.89 9.07
N PRO A 36 1.12 13.74 8.01
CA PRO A 36 1.72 14.89 7.34
C PRO A 36 0.66 15.95 7.04
N LYS A 37 0.93 17.19 7.41
CA LYS A 37 -0.01 18.31 7.17
C LYS A 37 -0.15 18.54 5.68
N GLY A 38 -1.38 18.77 5.25
CA GLY A 38 -1.70 19.21 3.89
C GLY A 38 -2.37 18.16 3.03
N GLY A 39 -3.10 18.61 2.13
CA GLY A 39 -3.34 18.10 0.80
C GLY A 39 -4.52 17.24 0.57
N TRP A 40 -4.90 16.30 1.37
CA TRP A 40 -5.86 15.33 0.88
C TRP A 40 -7.27 15.39 1.47
N SER A 41 -7.46 16.01 2.58
CA SER A 41 -8.80 16.43 3.02
C SER A 41 -8.71 17.41 4.18
N ALA A 42 -9.28 18.59 4.04
CA ALA A 42 -9.48 19.52 5.15
C ALA A 42 -10.46 18.96 6.20
N GLU A 43 -11.16 17.87 5.89
CA GLU A 43 -12.14 17.21 6.75
C GLU A 43 -11.52 16.16 7.65
N ILE A 44 -10.32 15.64 7.30
CA ILE A 44 -9.58 14.69 8.16
C ILE A 44 -8.73 15.49 9.13
N ARG A 45 -9.01 15.31 10.39
CA ARG A 45 -8.32 15.99 11.49
C ARG A 45 -7.20 15.11 12.03
N PRO A 46 -6.15 15.69 12.65
CA PRO A 46 -5.05 14.93 13.22
C PRO A 46 -5.48 13.88 14.27
N GLU A 47 -6.59 14.10 14.94
CA GLU A 47 -7.17 13.17 15.91
C GLU A 47 -7.99 12.03 15.27
N ASP A 48 -8.27 12.09 13.97
CA ASP A 48 -8.98 11.03 13.28
C ASP A 48 -8.02 9.87 12.96
N SER A 49 -8.47 8.65 13.26
CA SER A 49 -7.72 7.44 12.90
C SER A 49 -7.95 7.10 11.44
N ILE A 50 -6.89 7.11 10.65
CA ILE A 50 -6.92 6.66 9.23
C ILE A 50 -6.18 5.35 9.00
N HIS A 51 -5.53 4.83 10.03
CA HIS A 51 -4.83 3.56 10.02
C HIS A 51 -5.24 2.70 11.22
N ALA A 52 -5.25 1.40 11.02
CA ALA A 52 -5.39 0.44 12.10
C ALA A 52 -4.38 -0.70 11.93
N LEU A 53 -3.95 -1.27 13.03
CA LEU A 53 -3.23 -2.54 13.03
C LEU A 53 -4.20 -3.66 13.36
N ILE A 54 -3.99 -4.82 12.73
CA ILE A 54 -4.69 -6.07 13.01
C ILE A 54 -3.71 -7.06 13.62
N ALA A 55 -4.15 -7.77 14.67
CA ALA A 55 -3.48 -8.93 15.21
C ALA A 55 -4.34 -10.17 14.98
N VAL A 56 -3.76 -11.22 14.42
CA VAL A 56 -4.38 -12.54 14.26
C VAL A 56 -3.64 -13.52 15.16
N HIS A 57 -4.35 -14.08 16.14
CA HIS A 57 -3.79 -15.01 17.13
C HIS A 57 -4.10 -16.47 16.77
N THR A 58 -3.17 -17.37 17.07
CA THR A 58 -3.31 -18.81 16.80
C THR A 58 -3.23 -19.64 18.07
N ASP A 59 -3.76 -20.88 18.01
CA ASP A 59 -3.65 -21.89 19.08
C ASP A 59 -2.23 -22.41 19.31
N GLN A 60 -1.29 -22.07 18.43
CA GLN A 60 0.13 -22.41 18.55
C GLN A 60 0.98 -21.28 19.15
N GLY A 61 0.35 -20.21 19.63
CA GLY A 61 1.04 -19.08 20.27
C GLY A 61 1.77 -18.15 19.31
N ILE A 62 1.60 -18.28 18.00
CA ILE A 62 2.08 -17.32 17.02
C ILE A 62 0.99 -16.28 16.77
N THR A 63 1.38 -15.02 16.80
CA THR A 63 0.55 -13.87 16.39
C THR A 63 1.16 -13.20 15.18
N GLY A 64 0.36 -12.99 14.15
CA GLY A 64 0.74 -12.17 12.99
C GLY A 64 0.10 -10.82 13.04
N TYR A 65 0.76 -9.85 12.43
CA TYR A 65 0.32 -8.47 12.40
C TYR A 65 0.13 -7.96 10.98
N GLY A 66 -0.91 -7.15 10.79
CA GLY A 66 -1.21 -6.51 9.51
C GLY A 66 -1.59 -5.05 9.68
N SER A 67 -1.63 -4.33 8.58
CA SER A 67 -1.96 -2.92 8.49
C SER A 67 -3.18 -2.69 7.60
N VAL A 68 -4.00 -1.72 7.97
CA VAL A 68 -5.19 -1.31 7.21
C VAL A 68 -5.18 0.20 7.05
N PHE A 69 -5.39 0.69 5.83
CA PHE A 69 -5.61 2.10 5.55
C PHE A 69 -7.11 2.40 5.51
N THR A 70 -7.68 2.61 6.68
CA THR A 70 -9.07 3.09 6.84
C THR A 70 -9.31 3.45 8.31
N ASP A 71 -10.40 4.15 8.63
CA ASP A 71 -10.77 4.51 9.99
C ASP A 71 -10.83 3.27 10.89
N GLY A 72 -10.10 3.30 12.01
CA GLY A 72 -9.97 2.15 12.90
C GLY A 72 -11.30 1.67 13.49
N ARG A 73 -12.28 2.54 13.70
CA ARG A 73 -13.63 2.18 14.17
C ARG A 73 -14.38 1.38 13.11
N LEU A 74 -14.19 1.72 11.84
CA LEU A 74 -14.74 0.96 10.72
C LEU A 74 -14.07 -0.41 10.59
N VAL A 75 -12.76 -0.50 10.84
CA VAL A 75 -12.04 -1.78 10.88
C VAL A 75 -12.60 -2.67 11.97
N GLN A 76 -12.76 -2.15 13.19
CA GLN A 76 -13.34 -2.89 14.32
C GLN A 76 -14.77 -3.36 14.04
N ALA A 77 -15.59 -2.53 13.40
CA ALA A 77 -16.92 -2.93 12.98
C ALA A 77 -16.87 -4.01 11.89
N GLY A 78 -15.96 -3.88 10.92
CA GLY A 78 -15.73 -4.85 9.85
C GLY A 78 -15.31 -6.22 10.40
N LEU A 79 -14.44 -6.25 11.42
CA LEU A 79 -14.01 -7.50 12.06
C LEU A 79 -15.19 -8.27 12.65
N LYS A 80 -16.17 -7.61 13.26
CA LYS A 80 -17.38 -8.30 13.81
C LYS A 80 -18.18 -9.04 12.74
N VAL A 81 -18.11 -8.59 11.49
CA VAL A 81 -18.75 -9.24 10.34
C VAL A 81 -17.87 -10.36 9.79
N LEU A 82 -16.55 -10.16 9.74
CA LEU A 82 -15.60 -11.08 9.11
C LEU A 82 -15.21 -12.24 10.03
N GLU A 83 -15.02 -11.99 11.32
CA GLU A 83 -14.51 -12.95 12.31
C GLU A 83 -15.25 -14.31 12.28
N PRO A 84 -16.60 -14.37 12.28
CA PRO A 84 -17.31 -15.65 12.24
C PRO A 84 -17.04 -16.49 10.99
N LEU A 85 -16.53 -15.88 9.92
CA LEU A 85 -16.25 -16.56 8.67
C LEU A 85 -14.95 -17.35 8.68
N PHE A 86 -14.01 -17.02 9.56
CA PHE A 86 -12.68 -17.62 9.52
C PHE A 86 -12.06 -18.01 10.88
N LEU A 87 -12.72 -17.76 12.02
CA LEU A 87 -12.32 -18.37 13.28
C LEU A 87 -12.24 -19.89 13.15
N GLY A 88 -11.18 -20.47 13.71
CA GLY A 88 -10.87 -21.90 13.59
C GLY A 88 -10.30 -22.32 12.23
N ALA A 89 -10.20 -21.42 11.24
CA ALA A 89 -9.51 -21.70 10.00
C ALA A 89 -8.01 -21.89 10.23
N ASP A 90 -7.34 -22.47 9.25
CA ASP A 90 -5.89 -22.66 9.29
C ASP A 90 -5.17 -21.38 8.82
N ALA A 91 -4.47 -20.74 9.75
CA ALA A 91 -3.71 -19.52 9.50
C ALA A 91 -2.56 -19.72 8.49
N LEU A 92 -2.12 -20.96 8.24
CA LEU A 92 -1.08 -21.25 7.23
C LEU A 92 -1.63 -21.31 5.80
N SER A 93 -2.86 -20.84 5.57
CA SER A 93 -3.51 -20.84 4.26
C SER A 93 -4.04 -19.45 3.92
N PRO A 94 -3.18 -18.41 3.79
CA PRO A 94 -3.62 -17.02 3.58
C PRO A 94 -4.50 -16.86 2.34
N ASP A 95 -4.11 -17.37 1.19
CA ASP A 95 -4.90 -17.32 -0.05
C ASP A 95 -6.31 -17.91 0.11
N PHE A 96 -6.44 -19.04 0.83
CA PHE A 96 -7.73 -19.68 1.06
C PHE A 96 -8.63 -18.83 1.97
N VAL A 97 -8.08 -18.29 3.05
CA VAL A 97 -8.83 -17.44 3.98
C VAL A 97 -9.25 -16.16 3.29
N SER A 98 -8.34 -15.51 2.59
CA SER A 98 -8.61 -14.28 1.82
C SER A 98 -9.74 -14.50 0.81
N GLU A 99 -9.66 -15.55 -0.03
CA GLU A 99 -10.71 -15.83 -1.01
C GLU A 99 -12.05 -16.16 -0.35
N LYS A 100 -12.04 -16.93 0.75
CA LYS A 100 -13.25 -17.22 1.53
C LYS A 100 -13.92 -15.95 2.05
N LEU A 101 -13.17 -15.02 2.60
CA LEU A 101 -13.67 -13.74 3.09
C LEU A 101 -14.29 -12.92 1.94
N HIS A 102 -13.60 -12.78 0.83
CA HIS A 102 -14.09 -12.07 -0.34
C HIS A 102 -15.35 -12.69 -0.93
N GLN A 103 -15.43 -14.02 -1.03
CA GLN A 103 -16.60 -14.71 -1.58
C GLN A 103 -17.84 -14.61 -0.68
N ASN A 104 -17.64 -14.52 0.63
CA ASN A 104 -18.75 -14.41 1.58
C ASN A 104 -19.22 -12.98 1.83
N THR A 105 -18.47 -11.97 1.35
CA THR A 105 -18.81 -10.54 1.55
C THR A 105 -19.08 -9.78 0.26
N PHE A 106 -18.98 -10.41 -0.91
CA PHE A 106 -19.10 -9.71 -2.20
C PHE A 106 -20.39 -8.93 -2.37
N TRP A 107 -21.48 -9.40 -1.78
CA TRP A 107 -22.81 -8.78 -1.82
C TRP A 107 -22.95 -7.57 -0.86
N MET A 108 -22.04 -7.41 0.10
CA MET A 108 -21.95 -6.23 0.98
C MET A 108 -21.17 -5.08 0.34
N GLY A 109 -20.62 -5.29 -0.86
CA GLY A 109 -19.72 -4.38 -1.55
C GLY A 109 -18.41 -5.07 -1.90
N ARG A 110 -17.84 -4.71 -3.06
CA ARG A 110 -16.62 -5.34 -3.58
C ARG A 110 -15.37 -4.51 -3.34
N GLY A 111 -15.45 -3.55 -2.45
CA GLY A 111 -14.39 -2.61 -2.13
C GLY A 111 -14.62 -1.92 -0.79
N GLY A 112 -13.83 -0.89 -0.52
CA GLY A 112 -13.93 -0.07 0.69
C GLY A 112 -13.59 -0.84 1.97
N THR A 113 -14.17 -0.43 3.09
CA THR A 113 -13.81 -0.84 4.44
C THR A 113 -13.63 -2.36 4.64
N LEU A 114 -14.56 -3.19 4.12
CA LEU A 114 -14.43 -4.65 4.30
C LEU A 114 -13.21 -5.20 3.55
N THR A 115 -12.97 -4.75 2.31
CA THR A 115 -11.78 -5.20 1.55
C THR A 115 -10.49 -4.68 2.20
N HIS A 116 -10.48 -3.44 2.70
CA HIS A 116 -9.35 -2.91 3.45
C HIS A 116 -9.09 -3.73 4.73
N THR A 117 -10.14 -4.08 5.48
CA THR A 117 -10.00 -4.93 6.67
C THR A 117 -9.47 -6.33 6.31
N ILE A 118 -9.96 -6.92 5.22
CA ILE A 118 -9.44 -8.20 4.70
C ILE A 118 -7.95 -8.07 4.33
N SER A 119 -7.51 -6.92 3.83
CA SER A 119 -6.08 -6.68 3.53
C SER A 119 -5.20 -6.85 4.76
N GLY A 120 -5.59 -6.23 5.88
CA GLY A 120 -4.83 -6.36 7.13
C GLY A 120 -4.84 -7.79 7.68
N ILE A 121 -5.96 -8.50 7.56
CA ILE A 121 -6.04 -9.93 7.93
C ILE A 121 -5.10 -10.78 7.06
N ASP A 122 -5.11 -10.57 5.75
CA ASP A 122 -4.26 -11.30 4.81
C ASP A 122 -2.77 -11.06 5.07
N ILE A 123 -2.36 -9.81 5.30
CA ILE A 123 -0.98 -9.47 5.67
C ILE A 123 -0.57 -10.20 6.95
N ALA A 124 -1.44 -10.21 7.98
CA ALA A 124 -1.17 -10.90 9.24
C ALA A 124 -1.05 -12.43 9.05
N LEU A 125 -1.84 -13.03 8.16
CA LEU A 125 -1.74 -14.46 7.86
C LEU A 125 -0.45 -14.81 7.10
N TRP A 126 0.00 -13.98 6.18
CA TRP A 126 1.32 -14.15 5.56
C TRP A 126 2.46 -14.01 6.56
N ASP A 127 2.33 -13.09 7.53
CA ASP A 127 3.27 -12.97 8.65
C ASP A 127 3.33 -14.25 9.50
N ILE A 128 2.16 -14.82 9.89
CA ILE A 128 2.08 -16.11 10.60
C ILE A 128 2.74 -17.23 9.79
N LEU A 129 2.43 -17.35 8.50
CA LEU A 129 3.00 -18.39 7.65
C LEU A 129 4.52 -18.29 7.60
N GLY A 130 5.07 -17.08 7.50
CA GLY A 130 6.50 -16.84 7.53
C GLY A 130 7.14 -17.20 8.87
N GLN A 131 6.53 -16.77 9.98
CA GLN A 131 6.99 -17.12 11.33
C GLN A 131 6.97 -18.64 11.56
N ALA A 132 5.87 -19.31 11.20
CA ALA A 132 5.70 -20.76 11.38
C ALA A 132 6.67 -21.61 10.54
N THR A 133 7.08 -21.10 9.38
CA THR A 133 8.01 -21.78 8.47
C THR A 133 9.46 -21.36 8.64
N GLY A 134 9.73 -20.31 9.41
CA GLY A 134 11.07 -19.73 9.57
C GLY A 134 11.56 -18.98 8.33
N LEU A 135 10.68 -18.57 7.41
CA LEU A 135 11.01 -17.89 6.15
C LEU A 135 10.42 -16.49 6.10
N SER A 136 11.11 -15.58 5.39
CA SER A 136 10.51 -14.30 5.04
C SER A 136 9.38 -14.46 4.02
N VAL A 137 8.40 -13.53 4.04
CA VAL A 137 7.28 -13.56 3.10
C VAL A 137 7.76 -13.53 1.65
N GLY A 138 8.79 -12.73 1.33
CA GLY A 138 9.34 -12.69 -0.02
C GLY A 138 9.86 -14.05 -0.52
N ARG A 139 10.44 -14.87 0.38
CA ARG A 139 10.82 -16.25 0.03
C ARG A 139 9.62 -17.14 -0.22
N LEU A 140 8.56 -16.99 0.56
CA LEU A 140 7.31 -17.76 0.39
C LEU A 140 6.55 -17.38 -0.87
N LEU A 141 6.72 -16.15 -1.37
CA LEU A 141 6.10 -15.67 -2.62
C LEU A 141 6.77 -16.22 -3.89
N GLY A 142 7.84 -16.96 -3.78
CA GLY A 142 8.52 -17.61 -4.90
C GLY A 142 10.02 -17.36 -4.96
N GLY A 143 10.57 -16.59 -4.05
CA GLY A 143 11.98 -16.27 -3.94
C GLY A 143 12.26 -14.77 -3.99
N ARG A 144 13.53 -14.43 -3.93
CA ARG A 144 13.94 -13.03 -3.86
C ARG A 144 14.75 -12.64 -5.11
N TYR A 145 14.25 -11.68 -5.86
CA TYR A 145 14.95 -11.07 -6.99
C TYR A 145 15.98 -10.02 -6.52
N ARG A 146 15.75 -9.42 -5.32
CA ARG A 146 16.62 -8.40 -4.75
C ARG A 146 16.62 -8.42 -3.22
N GLU A 147 17.68 -7.90 -2.65
CA GLU A 147 17.85 -7.78 -1.19
C GLU A 147 17.71 -6.34 -0.69
N ARG A 148 17.66 -5.39 -1.63
CA ARG A 148 17.45 -3.97 -1.33
C ARG A 148 16.59 -3.34 -2.43
N VAL A 149 15.91 -2.28 -2.10
CA VAL A 149 15.01 -1.55 -2.99
C VAL A 149 15.21 -0.05 -2.79
N GLN A 150 15.06 0.74 -3.87
CA GLN A 150 15.13 2.19 -3.78
C GLN A 150 13.81 2.73 -3.24
N PRO A 151 13.78 3.40 -2.07
CA PRO A 151 12.60 4.10 -1.62
C PRO A 151 12.47 5.43 -2.38
N TYR A 152 11.26 5.81 -2.74
CA TYR A 152 10.96 7.18 -3.06
C TYR A 152 10.26 7.84 -1.87
N CYS A 153 10.79 9.02 -1.45
CA CYS A 153 10.19 9.79 -0.36
C CYS A 153 8.92 10.46 -0.87
N SER A 154 7.77 10.05 -0.35
CA SER A 154 6.47 10.63 -0.71
C SER A 154 6.16 11.80 0.21
N LEU A 155 5.96 12.97 -0.39
CA LEU A 155 5.80 14.25 0.27
C LEU A 155 4.54 14.94 -0.23
N LEU A 156 3.81 15.60 0.66
CA LEU A 156 2.70 16.47 0.25
C LEU A 156 3.25 17.75 -0.37
N MET A 157 2.61 18.24 -1.42
CA MET A 157 2.98 19.48 -2.06
C MET A 157 2.65 20.68 -1.18
N GLU A 158 3.59 21.60 -1.15
CA GLU A 158 3.53 22.89 -0.46
C GLU A 158 3.78 24.03 -1.45
N GLU A 159 3.68 25.27 -0.99
CA GLU A 159 4.15 26.43 -1.75
C GLU A 159 5.64 26.26 -2.14
N PRO A 160 6.09 26.87 -3.26
CA PRO A 160 7.40 26.55 -3.85
C PRO A 160 8.60 26.62 -2.90
N ASP A 161 8.66 27.60 -2.01
CA ASP A 161 9.79 27.74 -1.08
C ASP A 161 9.77 26.63 0.00
N ALA A 162 8.60 26.35 0.58
CA ALA A 162 8.43 25.26 1.52
C ALA A 162 8.70 23.90 0.86
N MET A 163 8.27 23.73 -0.41
CA MET A 163 8.54 22.51 -1.18
C MET A 163 10.06 22.30 -1.37
N ARG A 164 10.79 23.37 -1.67
CA ARG A 164 12.25 23.32 -1.79
C ARG A 164 12.90 22.84 -0.48
N ASP A 165 12.48 23.42 0.64
CA ASP A 165 13.04 23.13 1.95
C ASP A 165 12.77 21.68 2.37
N VAL A 166 11.54 21.18 2.18
CA VAL A 166 11.18 19.82 2.58
C VAL A 166 11.90 18.79 1.71
N VAL A 167 11.97 18.96 0.40
CA VAL A 167 12.71 18.05 -0.49
C VAL A 167 14.20 18.05 -0.15
N ALA A 168 14.81 19.23 0.07
CA ALA A 168 16.21 19.33 0.48
C ALA A 168 16.47 18.59 1.79
N SER A 169 15.57 18.70 2.77
CA SER A 169 15.72 18.03 4.07
C SER A 169 15.77 16.50 3.95
N TYR A 170 14.99 15.91 3.03
CA TYR A 170 14.99 14.46 2.79
C TYR A 170 16.12 14.02 1.88
N ARG A 171 16.54 14.82 0.90
CA ARG A 171 17.79 14.59 0.15
C ARG A 171 18.98 14.52 1.10
N ASP A 172 19.07 15.42 2.06
CA ASP A 172 20.15 15.47 3.04
C ASP A 172 20.13 14.25 4.02
N LYS A 173 18.97 13.59 4.16
CA LYS A 173 18.83 12.29 4.83
C LYS A 173 19.26 11.10 3.96
N GLY A 174 19.59 11.32 2.68
CA GLY A 174 20.08 10.29 1.76
C GLY A 174 19.07 9.79 0.72
N PHE A 175 17.86 10.34 0.66
CA PHE A 175 16.90 9.97 -0.40
C PHE A 175 17.38 10.49 -1.77
N THR A 176 17.20 9.66 -2.79
CA THR A 176 17.55 9.95 -4.18
C THR A 176 16.36 9.82 -5.14
N ALA A 177 15.19 9.55 -4.62
CA ALA A 177 13.91 9.53 -5.35
C ALA A 177 12.83 10.20 -4.50
N PHE A 178 11.97 10.98 -5.14
CA PHE A 178 10.94 11.78 -4.49
C PHE A 178 9.64 11.69 -5.28
N LYS A 179 8.52 11.52 -4.59
CA LYS A 179 7.17 11.78 -5.10
C LYS A 179 6.63 13.01 -4.38
N ILE A 180 6.12 13.98 -5.13
CA ILE A 180 5.41 15.12 -4.58
C ILE A 180 3.96 15.04 -5.06
N GLY A 181 3.02 15.26 -4.15
CA GLY A 181 1.62 15.07 -4.51
C GLY A 181 0.65 15.91 -3.72
N TRP A 182 -0.55 16.02 -4.27
CA TRP A 182 -1.68 16.70 -3.63
C TRP A 182 -1.43 18.19 -3.37
N GLY A 183 -1.84 18.73 -2.22
CA GLY A 183 -1.62 20.16 -1.89
C GLY A 183 -2.30 21.13 -2.84
N PRO A 184 -1.69 22.26 -3.14
CA PRO A 184 -2.28 23.27 -4.03
C PRO A 184 -2.24 22.90 -5.51
N PHE A 185 -1.42 21.92 -5.93
CA PHE A 185 -1.23 21.51 -7.32
C PHE A 185 -2.55 21.13 -7.99
N GLY A 186 -2.87 21.78 -9.09
CA GLY A 186 -4.15 21.65 -9.79
C GLY A 186 -5.36 22.28 -9.07
N ARG A 187 -5.34 22.33 -7.74
CA ARG A 187 -6.46 22.82 -6.92
C ARG A 187 -6.54 24.32 -6.81
N ALA A 188 -5.40 24.99 -6.83
CA ALA A 188 -5.33 26.46 -6.85
C ALA A 188 -5.79 27.08 -8.19
N LEU A 189 -6.01 26.27 -9.22
CA LEU A 189 -6.36 26.70 -10.58
C LEU A 189 -5.35 27.68 -11.21
N ASP A 190 -4.10 27.61 -10.77
CA ASP A 190 -2.99 28.41 -11.24
C ASP A 190 -1.86 27.53 -11.79
N THR A 191 -1.78 27.40 -13.10
CA THR A 191 -0.76 26.59 -13.77
C THR A 191 0.67 27.12 -13.61
N ARG A 192 0.84 28.40 -13.27
CA ARG A 192 2.17 28.97 -12.95
C ARG A 192 2.63 28.52 -11.57
N LEU A 193 1.70 28.43 -10.62
CA LEU A 193 1.98 27.87 -9.31
C LEU A 193 2.32 26.38 -9.43
N ASP A 194 1.53 25.61 -10.20
CA ASP A 194 1.79 24.19 -10.46
C ASP A 194 3.22 23.99 -10.98
N GLU A 195 3.62 24.74 -11.99
CA GLU A 195 4.99 24.68 -12.54
C GLU A 195 6.05 25.12 -11.53
N ALA A 196 5.80 26.18 -10.75
CA ALA A 196 6.75 26.70 -9.77
C ALA A 196 7.03 25.67 -8.65
N ILE A 197 6.02 24.90 -8.22
CA ILE A 197 6.16 23.82 -7.24
C ILE A 197 7.06 22.71 -7.80
N VAL A 198 6.79 22.24 -9.02
CA VAL A 198 7.57 21.16 -9.66
C VAL A 198 9.02 21.59 -9.87
N ARG A 199 9.23 22.83 -10.34
CA ARG A 199 10.58 23.41 -10.50
C ARG A 199 11.33 23.46 -9.18
N ALA A 200 10.70 23.96 -8.12
CA ALA A 200 11.32 24.02 -6.79
C ALA A 200 11.72 22.65 -6.26
N ALA A 201 10.86 21.65 -6.46
CA ALA A 201 11.17 20.27 -6.08
C ALA A 201 12.33 19.70 -6.90
N ARG A 202 12.34 19.90 -8.23
CA ARG A 202 13.43 19.44 -9.10
C ARG A 202 14.78 20.08 -8.73
N GLU A 203 14.80 21.39 -8.52
CA GLU A 203 16.00 22.11 -8.07
C GLU A 203 16.54 21.58 -6.74
N ALA A 204 15.65 21.34 -5.78
CA ALA A 204 16.03 20.81 -4.46
C ALA A 204 16.48 19.35 -4.51
N ALA A 205 15.81 18.50 -5.28
CA ALA A 205 16.17 17.10 -5.46
C ALA A 205 17.50 16.94 -6.20
N GLY A 206 17.81 17.85 -7.12
CA GLY A 206 18.96 17.80 -8.02
C GLY A 206 18.70 16.95 -9.27
N GLU A 207 19.49 17.19 -10.33
CA GLU A 207 19.28 16.61 -11.67
C GLU A 207 19.33 15.07 -11.70
N ARG A 208 20.09 14.43 -10.82
CA ARG A 208 20.27 12.98 -10.81
C ARG A 208 19.22 12.22 -10.01
N SER A 209 18.39 12.91 -9.25
CA SER A 209 17.35 12.29 -8.45
C SER A 209 16.12 12.00 -9.30
N LYS A 210 15.44 10.89 -9.03
CA LYS A 210 14.12 10.62 -9.60
C LYS A 210 13.09 11.57 -8.98
N LEU A 211 12.22 12.13 -9.80
CA LEU A 211 11.11 12.96 -9.35
C LEU A 211 9.81 12.43 -9.96
N PHE A 212 8.79 12.28 -9.15
CA PHE A 212 7.46 11.82 -9.52
C PHE A 212 6.43 12.83 -9.05
N VAL A 213 5.34 12.96 -9.80
CA VAL A 213 4.27 13.92 -9.49
C VAL A 213 2.94 13.21 -9.42
N ASP A 214 2.23 13.43 -8.33
CA ASP A 214 0.90 12.89 -8.05
C ASP A 214 -0.12 14.05 -7.98
N ALA A 215 -1.07 14.09 -8.90
CA ALA A 215 -2.13 15.08 -8.87
C ALA A 215 -3.20 14.77 -7.82
N GLY A 216 -3.36 13.49 -7.43
CA GLY A 216 -4.37 13.04 -6.49
C GLY A 216 -5.79 13.33 -6.98
N ALA A 217 -6.09 13.09 -8.26
CA ALA A 217 -7.41 13.35 -8.84
C ALA A 217 -8.47 12.32 -8.41
N SER A 218 -8.14 11.41 -7.51
CA SER A 218 -9.09 10.59 -6.75
C SER A 218 -9.97 11.41 -5.80
N ASP A 219 -9.61 12.64 -5.54
CA ASP A 219 -10.45 13.62 -4.84
C ASP A 219 -11.75 13.89 -5.61
N ALA A 220 -12.89 13.72 -4.95
CA ALA A 220 -14.22 13.93 -5.52
C ALA A 220 -14.46 15.35 -6.08
N LEU A 221 -13.71 16.31 -5.58
CA LEU A 221 -13.81 17.72 -5.98
C LEU A 221 -12.76 18.12 -7.04
N TRP A 222 -12.08 17.16 -7.65
CA TRP A 222 -11.09 17.44 -8.68
C TRP A 222 -11.65 18.26 -9.84
N PRO A 223 -11.12 19.48 -10.10
CA PRO A 223 -11.75 20.43 -11.02
C PRO A 223 -11.36 20.23 -12.48
N HIS A 224 -10.38 19.38 -12.77
CA HIS A 224 -9.79 19.26 -14.09
C HIS A 224 -10.20 17.98 -14.83
N GLY A 225 -9.98 18.00 -16.15
CA GLY A 225 -10.15 16.86 -17.04
C GLY A 225 -8.96 16.70 -17.96
N LEU A 226 -9.12 15.86 -18.97
CA LEU A 226 -8.08 15.45 -19.92
C LEU A 226 -7.25 16.60 -20.53
N LYS A 227 -7.87 17.74 -20.84
CA LYS A 227 -7.15 18.88 -21.45
C LYS A 227 -6.10 19.50 -20.52
N TRP A 228 -6.41 19.59 -19.24
CA TRP A 228 -5.44 20.03 -18.23
C TRP A 228 -4.34 18.99 -18.08
N ALA A 229 -4.71 17.73 -17.92
CA ALA A 229 -3.77 16.64 -17.74
C ALA A 229 -2.75 16.54 -18.90
N LYS A 230 -3.18 16.71 -20.16
CA LYS A 230 -2.27 16.73 -21.32
C LYS A 230 -1.25 17.88 -21.24
N ARG A 231 -1.70 19.10 -20.98
CA ARG A 231 -0.79 20.27 -20.85
C ARG A 231 0.15 20.15 -19.67
N THR A 232 -0.36 19.61 -18.57
CA THR A 232 0.47 19.36 -17.38
C THR A 232 1.52 18.30 -17.66
N ALA A 233 1.19 17.20 -18.34
CA ALA A 233 2.15 16.18 -18.72
C ALA A 233 3.27 16.73 -19.63
N GLU A 234 2.96 17.66 -20.54
CA GLU A 234 3.95 18.35 -21.35
C GLU A 234 4.91 19.18 -20.46
N MET A 235 4.36 19.97 -19.53
CA MET A 235 5.16 20.73 -18.58
C MET A 235 6.03 19.81 -17.69
N LEU A 236 5.49 18.70 -17.20
CA LEU A 236 6.24 17.75 -16.35
C LEU A 236 7.43 17.12 -17.08
N ALA A 237 7.33 16.94 -18.40
CA ALA A 237 8.44 16.42 -19.19
C ALA A 237 9.65 17.39 -19.21
N ASP A 238 9.43 18.69 -19.16
CA ASP A 238 10.51 19.71 -19.11
C ASP A 238 11.34 19.60 -17.80
N TYR A 239 10.77 18.97 -16.77
CA TYR A 239 11.42 18.74 -15.47
C TYR A 239 11.87 17.30 -15.25
N ASP A 240 11.93 16.46 -16.29
CA ASP A 240 12.34 15.05 -16.22
C ASP A 240 11.57 14.26 -15.15
N VAL A 241 10.25 14.44 -15.10
CA VAL A 241 9.35 13.73 -14.19
C VAL A 241 9.18 12.31 -14.67
N GLY A 242 9.44 11.33 -13.80
CA GLY A 242 9.45 9.91 -14.13
C GLY A 242 8.06 9.28 -14.29
N TRP A 243 7.03 9.82 -13.63
CA TRP A 243 5.61 9.52 -13.89
C TRP A 243 4.68 10.63 -13.41
N PHE A 244 3.49 10.67 -14.00
CA PHE A 244 2.36 11.50 -13.60
C PHE A 244 1.25 10.60 -13.06
N GLU A 245 1.04 10.67 -11.74
CA GLU A 245 0.12 9.82 -10.98
C GLU A 245 -1.24 10.50 -10.84
N GLU A 246 -2.31 9.72 -10.98
CA GLU A 246 -3.71 10.13 -10.84
C GLU A 246 -4.05 11.49 -11.47
N PRO A 247 -3.74 11.71 -12.78
CA PRO A 247 -3.92 13.01 -13.44
C PRO A 247 -5.37 13.36 -13.74
N VAL A 248 -6.27 12.37 -13.74
CA VAL A 248 -7.71 12.50 -13.97
C VAL A 248 -8.47 11.59 -13.02
N ARG A 249 -9.78 11.78 -12.89
CA ARG A 249 -10.61 11.01 -11.96
C ARG A 249 -10.45 9.49 -12.15
N PRO A 250 -10.46 8.70 -11.08
CA PRO A 250 -10.21 7.26 -11.13
C PRO A 250 -11.26 6.47 -11.93
N ASP A 251 -12.44 7.05 -12.19
CA ASP A 251 -13.48 6.39 -13.01
C ASP A 251 -13.33 6.70 -14.51
N ALA A 252 -12.43 7.62 -14.90
CA ALA A 252 -12.29 8.11 -16.27
C ALA A 252 -11.27 7.27 -17.08
N ILE A 253 -11.47 5.96 -17.16
CA ILE A 253 -10.53 5.03 -17.80
C ILE A 253 -10.23 5.38 -19.27
N ASP A 254 -11.21 5.93 -20.00
CA ASP A 254 -11.00 6.34 -21.39
C ASP A 254 -10.10 7.57 -21.49
N ASP A 255 -10.19 8.50 -20.54
CA ASP A 255 -9.28 9.65 -20.45
C ASP A 255 -7.85 9.20 -20.13
N TYR A 256 -7.68 8.21 -19.24
CA TYR A 256 -6.38 7.58 -18.98
C TYR A 256 -5.78 6.94 -20.23
N ARG A 257 -6.58 6.19 -21.00
CA ARG A 257 -6.14 5.58 -22.27
C ARG A 257 -5.65 6.62 -23.27
N GLU A 258 -6.42 7.69 -23.42
CA GLU A 258 -6.04 8.77 -24.35
C GLU A 258 -4.83 9.55 -23.83
N LEU A 259 -4.74 9.80 -22.54
CA LEU A 259 -3.60 10.47 -21.92
C LEU A 259 -2.34 9.64 -22.07
N ARG A 260 -2.36 8.36 -21.71
CA ARG A 260 -1.22 7.45 -21.86
C ARG A 260 -0.69 7.41 -23.28
N ARG A 261 -1.57 7.43 -24.29
CA ARG A 261 -1.18 7.42 -25.71
C ARG A 261 -0.46 8.69 -26.15
N THR A 262 -0.72 9.82 -25.52
CA THR A 262 -0.27 11.14 -25.96
C THR A 262 0.71 11.81 -25.00
N SER A 263 0.82 11.35 -23.77
CA SER A 263 1.70 11.91 -22.74
C SER A 263 3.16 11.59 -23.03
N PRO A 264 4.08 12.57 -22.90
CA PRO A 264 5.52 12.31 -22.91
C PRO A 264 6.02 11.71 -21.58
N VAL A 265 5.22 11.74 -20.52
CA VAL A 265 5.53 11.21 -19.20
C VAL A 265 4.68 9.98 -18.93
N PRO A 266 5.24 8.88 -18.40
CA PRO A 266 4.46 7.69 -18.02
C PRO A 266 3.29 8.02 -17.09
N ILE A 267 2.16 7.34 -17.27
CA ILE A 267 0.94 7.54 -16.48
C ILE A 267 0.83 6.44 -15.43
N ALA A 268 0.69 6.86 -14.17
CA ALA A 268 0.57 5.98 -13.00
C ALA A 268 -0.79 6.15 -12.30
N GLY A 269 -1.18 5.15 -11.48
CA GLY A 269 -2.38 5.24 -10.64
C GLY A 269 -2.93 3.88 -10.23
N CYS A 270 -4.21 3.86 -9.83
CA CYS A 270 -4.97 2.71 -9.35
C CYS A 270 -4.84 2.42 -7.84
N GLU A 271 -4.34 3.33 -7.02
CA GLU A 271 -4.21 3.16 -5.57
C GLU A 271 -5.55 2.99 -4.83
N VAL A 272 -6.63 3.53 -5.40
CA VAL A 272 -7.98 3.44 -4.82
C VAL A 272 -8.74 2.19 -5.24
N LEU A 273 -8.21 1.42 -6.20
CA LEU A 273 -8.86 0.19 -6.66
C LEU A 273 -8.69 -0.94 -5.65
N THR A 274 -9.69 -1.79 -5.57
CA THR A 274 -9.73 -2.92 -4.64
C THR A 274 -9.99 -4.21 -5.39
N ARG A 275 -9.28 -5.30 -5.01
CA ARG A 275 -9.36 -6.62 -5.62
C ARG A 275 -8.94 -6.66 -7.10
N ARG A 276 -8.28 -7.72 -7.48
CA ARG A 276 -7.74 -7.94 -8.85
C ARG A 276 -8.75 -7.72 -9.98
N GLN A 277 -10.05 -8.00 -9.75
CA GLN A 277 -11.08 -7.88 -10.80
C GLN A 277 -11.30 -6.42 -11.25
N THR A 278 -11.07 -5.44 -10.39
CA THR A 278 -11.20 -4.03 -10.76
C THR A 278 -9.99 -3.53 -11.54
N PHE A 279 -8.84 -4.19 -11.41
CA PHE A 279 -7.63 -3.86 -12.16
C PHE A 279 -7.64 -4.39 -13.60
N ILE A 280 -8.38 -5.47 -13.88
CA ILE A 280 -8.40 -6.09 -15.22
C ILE A 280 -8.67 -5.07 -16.34
N PRO A 281 -9.71 -4.22 -16.28
CA PRO A 281 -9.94 -3.22 -17.32
C PRO A 281 -8.76 -2.26 -17.52
N TRP A 282 -8.11 -1.82 -16.45
CA TRP A 282 -6.97 -0.92 -16.49
C TRP A 282 -5.76 -1.55 -17.16
N LEU A 283 -5.47 -2.81 -16.82
CA LEU A 283 -4.33 -3.54 -17.36
C LEU A 283 -4.55 -3.96 -18.82
N THR A 284 -5.76 -4.33 -19.20
CA THR A 284 -6.02 -4.92 -20.54
C THR A 284 -6.38 -3.93 -21.62
N THR A 285 -6.78 -2.70 -21.27
CA THR A 285 -7.23 -1.69 -22.27
C THR A 285 -6.15 -0.68 -22.65
N GLY A 286 -4.97 -0.76 -22.05
CA GLY A 286 -3.89 0.20 -22.30
C GLY A 286 -4.13 1.54 -21.61
N ALA A 287 -4.77 1.54 -20.45
CA ALA A 287 -5.08 2.76 -19.71
C ALA A 287 -3.89 3.32 -18.92
N ILE A 288 -2.91 2.48 -18.56
CA ILE A 288 -1.88 2.84 -17.59
C ILE A 288 -0.51 2.28 -17.98
N ASP A 289 0.57 2.99 -17.64
CA ASP A 289 1.96 2.53 -17.80
C ASP A 289 2.48 1.89 -16.51
N ILE A 290 2.03 2.40 -15.36
CA ILE A 290 2.46 1.99 -14.03
C ILE A 290 1.23 1.76 -13.16
N VAL A 291 1.04 0.53 -12.68
CA VAL A 291 -0.06 0.18 -11.79
C VAL A 291 0.41 0.22 -10.33
N GLN A 292 -0.37 0.90 -9.47
CA GLN A 292 -0.01 1.17 -8.09
C GLN A 292 -1.05 0.63 -7.09
N PRO A 293 -1.21 -0.72 -6.96
CA PRO A 293 -2.09 -1.27 -5.94
C PRO A 293 -1.54 -1.03 -4.54
N ASP A 294 -2.41 -0.72 -3.58
CA ASP A 294 -2.07 -0.57 -2.17
C ASP A 294 -2.31 -1.87 -1.41
N VAL A 295 -1.28 -2.43 -0.79
CA VAL A 295 -1.36 -3.70 -0.05
C VAL A 295 -2.37 -3.67 1.08
N THR A 296 -2.64 -2.50 1.66
CA THR A 296 -3.57 -2.32 2.78
C THR A 296 -5.01 -2.02 2.35
N LYS A 297 -5.23 -1.82 1.05
CA LYS A 297 -6.55 -1.55 0.44
C LYS A 297 -7.01 -2.66 -0.51
N VAL A 298 -6.10 -3.25 -1.26
CA VAL A 298 -6.41 -4.10 -2.42
C VAL A 298 -6.95 -5.49 -2.07
N GLY A 299 -6.77 -5.95 -0.85
CA GLY A 299 -7.06 -7.30 -0.38
C GLY A 299 -5.81 -8.04 0.12
N GLY A 300 -4.77 -7.28 0.47
CA GLY A 300 -3.53 -7.80 1.04
C GLY A 300 -2.53 -8.33 0.01
N ILE A 301 -1.52 -9.02 0.52
CA ILE A 301 -0.43 -9.62 -0.27
C ILE A 301 -0.98 -10.62 -1.30
N SER A 302 -2.01 -11.40 -0.93
CA SER A 302 -2.62 -12.41 -1.83
C SER A 302 -3.22 -11.79 -3.09
N GLU A 303 -3.88 -10.64 -3.00
CA GLU A 303 -4.43 -9.94 -4.16
C GLU A 303 -3.36 -9.14 -4.90
N GLN A 304 -2.52 -8.41 -4.17
CA GLN A 304 -1.46 -7.59 -4.75
C GLN A 304 -0.48 -8.42 -5.59
N ARG A 305 -0.10 -9.61 -5.12
CA ARG A 305 0.74 -10.56 -5.87
C ARG A 305 0.14 -10.92 -7.23
N ARG A 306 -1.16 -11.17 -7.26
CA ARG A 306 -1.84 -11.53 -8.52
C ARG A 306 -1.90 -10.38 -9.50
N ILE A 307 -2.12 -9.15 -9.00
CA ILE A 307 -2.11 -7.92 -9.81
C ILE A 307 -0.71 -7.67 -10.37
N ALA A 308 0.33 -7.80 -9.55
CA ALA A 308 1.72 -7.61 -9.98
C ALA A 308 2.12 -8.56 -11.12
N TRP A 309 1.76 -9.85 -11.02
CA TRP A 309 2.02 -10.81 -12.10
C TRP A 309 1.21 -10.52 -13.37
N MET A 310 -0.08 -10.15 -13.25
CA MET A 310 -0.88 -9.73 -14.41
C MET A 310 -0.27 -8.51 -15.11
N ALA A 311 0.19 -7.53 -14.34
CA ALA A 311 0.84 -6.34 -14.87
C ALA A 311 2.13 -6.70 -15.62
N TYR A 312 2.99 -7.53 -15.00
CA TYR A 312 4.23 -8.00 -15.60
C TYR A 312 4.01 -8.73 -16.93
N ASP A 313 3.04 -9.66 -16.97
CA ASP A 313 2.69 -10.41 -18.18
C ASP A 313 2.19 -9.51 -19.32
N LEU A 314 1.63 -8.34 -18.99
CA LEU A 314 1.13 -7.35 -19.94
C LEU A 314 2.12 -6.22 -20.23
N GLY A 315 3.35 -6.28 -19.69
CA GLY A 315 4.38 -5.26 -19.87
C GLY A 315 4.05 -3.92 -19.19
N ILE A 316 3.24 -3.94 -18.13
CA ILE A 316 2.91 -2.78 -17.29
C ILE A 316 3.77 -2.84 -16.03
N ARG A 317 4.43 -1.74 -15.71
CA ARG A 317 5.29 -1.67 -14.52
C ARG A 317 4.44 -1.73 -13.25
N TYR A 318 4.89 -2.53 -12.28
CA TYR A 318 4.31 -2.57 -10.94
C TYR A 318 5.14 -1.72 -9.96
N VAL A 319 4.46 -0.82 -9.23
CA VAL A 319 5.01 -0.08 -8.08
C VAL A 319 3.93 -0.04 -7.02
N GLY A 320 4.16 -0.61 -5.83
CA GLY A 320 3.16 -0.56 -4.74
C GLY A 320 2.93 0.87 -4.25
N HIS A 321 1.67 1.27 -4.09
CA HIS A 321 1.30 2.46 -3.34
C HIS A 321 1.43 2.19 -1.84
N GLY A 322 1.93 3.14 -1.06
CA GLY A 322 2.29 2.89 0.32
C GLY A 322 2.06 4.05 1.29
N TRP A 323 0.88 4.69 1.30
CA TRP A 323 0.56 5.65 2.38
C TRP A 323 0.18 4.88 3.66
N ASN A 324 1.15 4.15 4.22
CA ASN A 324 0.93 3.06 5.16
C ASN A 324 1.68 3.21 6.48
N THR A 325 1.38 2.32 7.42
CA THR A 325 2.20 2.12 8.62
C THR A 325 3.48 1.35 8.28
N ALA A 326 4.38 1.22 9.25
CA ALA A 326 5.59 0.40 9.10
C ALA A 326 5.30 -1.06 8.72
N LEU A 327 4.15 -1.62 9.10
CA LEU A 327 3.76 -2.98 8.70
C LEU A 327 3.30 -3.04 7.23
N GLY A 328 2.62 -2.01 6.75
CA GLY A 328 2.32 -1.89 5.33
C GLY A 328 3.59 -1.77 4.49
N LEU A 329 4.51 -0.89 4.89
CA LEU A 329 5.82 -0.78 4.24
C LEU A 329 6.60 -2.10 4.29
N ALA A 330 6.57 -2.83 5.42
CA ALA A 330 7.21 -4.14 5.51
C ALA A 330 6.61 -5.13 4.50
N ALA A 331 5.28 -5.14 4.33
CA ALA A 331 4.61 -5.98 3.33
C ALA A 331 5.03 -5.59 1.90
N ASP A 332 5.09 -4.29 1.58
CA ASP A 332 5.55 -3.80 0.28
C ASP A 332 7.02 -4.13 0.01
N LEU A 333 7.88 -4.07 1.03
CA LEU A 333 9.27 -4.52 0.92
C LEU A 333 9.37 -6.02 0.59
N GLN A 334 8.55 -6.86 1.23
CA GLN A 334 8.50 -8.29 0.92
C GLN A 334 7.98 -8.53 -0.52
N MET A 335 6.95 -7.79 -0.93
CA MET A 335 6.45 -7.81 -2.31
C MET A 335 7.53 -7.38 -3.30
N ALA A 336 8.21 -6.25 -3.05
CA ALA A 336 9.29 -5.76 -3.91
C ALA A 336 10.44 -6.77 -4.06
N SER A 337 10.72 -7.57 -3.03
CA SER A 337 11.71 -8.63 -3.14
C SER A 337 11.33 -9.76 -4.10
N ALA A 338 10.02 -10.01 -4.26
CA ALA A 338 9.48 -11.20 -4.92
C ALA A 338 9.13 -10.99 -6.41
N PHE A 339 9.32 -9.77 -6.95
CA PHE A 339 8.98 -9.46 -8.35
C PHE A 339 10.18 -8.90 -9.12
N PRO A 340 10.33 -9.25 -10.42
CA PRO A 340 11.50 -8.85 -11.19
C PRO A 340 11.62 -7.36 -11.45
N ASP A 341 10.51 -6.63 -11.62
CA ASP A 341 10.45 -5.21 -11.98
C ASP A 341 10.09 -4.26 -10.81
N ALA A 342 9.89 -4.79 -9.60
CA ALA A 342 9.53 -3.99 -8.42
C ALA A 342 10.78 -3.35 -7.77
N ASP A 343 11.40 -2.39 -8.42
CA ASP A 343 12.65 -1.74 -8.02
C ASP A 343 12.46 -0.47 -7.15
N LEU A 344 11.22 -0.07 -6.92
CA LEU A 344 10.84 1.10 -6.12
C LEU A 344 9.84 0.71 -5.02
N VAL A 345 9.90 1.43 -3.90
CA VAL A 345 8.90 1.34 -2.82
C VAL A 345 8.58 2.73 -2.30
N GLU A 346 7.33 2.97 -1.95
CA GLU A 346 6.90 4.23 -1.35
C GLU A 346 7.32 4.33 0.11
N PHE A 347 7.92 5.45 0.49
CA PHE A 347 8.29 5.78 1.85
C PHE A 347 7.69 7.14 2.21
N ILE A 348 6.76 7.17 3.17
CA ILE A 348 6.10 8.42 3.57
C ILE A 348 7.05 9.29 4.36
N GLY A 349 7.34 10.48 3.85
CA GLY A 349 8.10 11.49 4.57
C GLY A 349 7.29 12.08 5.73
N GLY A 350 7.82 11.97 6.95
CA GLY A 350 7.24 12.60 8.13
C GLY A 350 6.04 11.87 8.77
N SER A 351 5.78 10.62 8.42
CA SER A 351 4.74 9.82 9.10
C SER A 351 5.27 9.21 10.40
N PRO A 352 4.65 9.46 11.55
CA PRO A 352 5.06 8.85 12.82
C PRO A 352 4.85 7.33 12.87
N TYR A 353 4.00 6.79 12.02
CA TYR A 353 3.69 5.36 11.98
C TYR A 353 4.71 4.52 11.21
N VAL A 354 5.50 5.13 10.31
CA VAL A 354 6.48 4.39 9.51
C VAL A 354 7.69 4.01 10.34
N ASP A 355 8.24 4.94 11.11
CA ASP A 355 9.43 4.68 11.92
C ASP A 355 9.11 4.53 13.40
N GLY A 356 8.04 5.17 13.86
CA GLY A 356 7.75 5.37 15.27
C GLY A 356 7.21 4.15 16.01
N ILE A 357 6.89 3.04 15.34
CA ILE A 357 6.28 1.86 15.96
C ILE A 357 7.15 0.59 15.95
N LEU A 358 8.29 0.63 15.27
CA LEU A 358 9.19 -0.54 15.17
C LEU A 358 10.30 -0.51 16.23
N ALA A 359 10.72 -1.70 16.65
CA ALA A 359 11.90 -1.87 17.50
C ALA A 359 13.17 -1.38 16.79
N LYS A 360 13.29 -1.70 15.49
CA LYS A 360 14.36 -1.19 14.60
C LYS A 360 13.70 -0.45 13.43
N PRO A 361 13.96 0.86 13.28
CA PRO A 361 13.49 1.65 12.14
C PRO A 361 14.01 1.13 10.79
N PHE A 362 13.39 1.57 9.71
CA PHE A 362 13.94 1.39 8.38
C PHE A 362 15.00 2.44 8.11
N ASP A 363 16.24 2.02 7.97
CA ASP A 363 17.39 2.89 7.73
C ASP A 363 17.84 2.80 6.27
N LEU A 364 18.13 3.95 5.66
CA LEU A 364 18.78 4.02 4.36
C LEU A 364 20.24 3.58 4.47
N ASP A 365 20.70 2.82 3.49
CA ASP A 365 22.13 2.59 3.32
C ASP A 365 22.83 3.84 2.76
N ARG A 366 24.17 3.77 2.59
CA ARG A 366 24.98 4.90 2.10
C ARG A 366 24.63 5.33 0.66
N GLU A 367 23.93 4.48 -0.08
CA GLU A 367 23.52 4.73 -1.46
C GLU A 367 22.04 5.20 -1.53
N GLY A 368 21.36 5.33 -0.38
CA GLY A 368 19.96 5.75 -0.30
C GLY A 368 18.97 4.63 -0.56
N TRP A 369 19.34 3.37 -0.30
CA TRP A 369 18.48 2.20 -0.48
C TRP A 369 18.02 1.63 0.86
N LEU A 370 16.86 0.98 0.86
CA LEU A 370 16.38 0.19 1.99
C LEU A 370 16.78 -1.28 1.81
N THR A 371 17.32 -1.86 2.87
CA THR A 371 17.52 -3.32 2.95
C THR A 371 16.16 -3.99 3.20
N ILE A 372 15.82 -4.96 2.38
CA ILE A 372 14.59 -5.75 2.55
C ILE A 372 14.86 -6.80 3.63
N PRO A 373 14.10 -6.83 4.74
CA PRO A 373 14.30 -7.80 5.80
C PRO A 373 14.18 -9.25 5.30
N ASP A 374 15.13 -10.11 5.69
CA ASP A 374 15.09 -11.57 5.40
C ASP A 374 14.98 -12.37 6.70
N LEU A 375 14.08 -11.94 7.57
CA LEU A 375 13.70 -12.61 8.80
C LEU A 375 12.31 -13.25 8.64
N PRO A 376 11.93 -14.22 9.49
CA PRO A 376 10.61 -14.87 9.42
C PRO A 376 9.45 -13.87 9.41
N GLY A 377 8.43 -14.16 8.62
CA GLY A 377 7.25 -13.30 8.47
C GLY A 377 7.55 -12.04 7.64
N LEU A 378 7.01 -10.92 8.06
CA LEU A 378 7.28 -9.59 7.47
C LEU A 378 8.72 -9.11 7.76
N GLY A 379 9.41 -9.77 8.71
CA GLY A 379 10.78 -9.47 9.05
C GLY A 379 10.97 -8.23 9.94
N VAL A 380 9.92 -7.75 10.57
CA VAL A 380 9.93 -6.59 11.48
C VAL A 380 9.33 -6.94 12.84
N THR A 381 9.66 -6.16 13.85
CA THR A 381 9.14 -6.35 15.22
C THR A 381 8.54 -5.03 15.71
N ILE A 382 7.31 -5.09 16.21
CA ILE A 382 6.64 -3.94 16.82
C ILE A 382 7.24 -3.68 18.21
N ASP A 383 7.55 -2.43 18.50
CA ASP A 383 7.90 -1.97 19.83
C ASP A 383 6.63 -1.54 20.59
N ARG A 384 6.23 -2.31 21.59
CA ARG A 384 5.02 -2.06 22.39
C ARG A 384 5.02 -0.68 23.05
N GLN A 385 6.17 -0.21 23.54
CA GLN A 385 6.26 1.08 24.23
C GLN A 385 6.13 2.26 23.25
N LYS A 386 6.72 2.11 22.07
CA LYS A 386 6.59 3.11 21.01
C LYS A 386 5.15 3.14 20.47
N LEU A 387 4.56 1.97 20.21
CA LEU A 387 3.20 1.87 19.70
C LEU A 387 2.16 2.42 20.68
N ALA A 388 2.39 2.28 22.00
CA ALA A 388 1.50 2.83 23.04
C ALA A 388 1.26 4.34 22.94
N ARG A 389 2.11 5.07 22.21
CA ARG A 389 1.93 6.52 21.96
C ARG A 389 0.84 6.80 20.93
N TYR A 390 0.49 5.82 20.12
CA TYR A 390 -0.41 5.97 18.97
C TYR A 390 -1.72 5.20 19.13
N THR A 391 -1.87 4.36 20.14
CA THR A 391 -3.13 3.66 20.40
C THR A 391 -3.38 3.47 21.90
N PRO A 392 -4.59 3.77 22.38
CA PRO A 392 -5.02 3.41 23.73
C PRO A 392 -5.36 1.91 23.86
N GLU A 393 -5.51 1.19 22.74
CA GLU A 393 -5.97 -0.21 22.66
C GLU A 393 -4.80 -1.20 22.48
N LEU A 394 -3.66 -0.91 23.10
CA LEU A 394 -2.46 -1.74 22.97
C LEU A 394 -2.69 -3.20 23.39
N GLY A 395 -3.51 -3.43 24.45
CA GLY A 395 -3.88 -4.77 24.92
C GLY A 395 -4.56 -5.61 23.84
N ALA A 396 -5.38 -5.00 22.98
CA ALA A 396 -6.04 -5.69 21.88
C ALA A 396 -5.06 -6.41 20.93
N LEU A 397 -3.85 -5.87 20.77
CA LEU A 397 -2.86 -6.46 19.86
C LEU A 397 -1.98 -7.53 20.51
N PHE A 398 -1.78 -7.50 21.83
CA PHE A 398 -0.73 -8.30 22.48
C PHE A 398 -1.23 -9.22 23.57
N ASP A 399 -2.39 -8.95 24.17
CA ASP A 399 -2.94 -9.72 25.29
C ASP A 399 -4.04 -10.68 24.81
#